data_5a48784d002fde00f765b157ac3f8028
#
_entry.id   5a48784d002fde00f765b157ac3f8028
#
_cell.length_a   1.000
_cell.length_b   1.000
_cell.length_c   1.000
_cell.angle_alpha   90.00
_cell.angle_beta   90.00
_cell.angle_gamma   90.00
#
_symmetry.space_group_name_H-M   'P 1'
#
loop_
_entity.id
_entity.type
_entity.pdbx_description
1 polymer ?
#
loop_
_entity_poly.entity_id
_entity_poly.type
_entity_poly.pdbx_seq_one_letter_code
_entity_poly.pdbx_strand_id
1 'polypeptide(L)'
;MDIDKMVNHKIAKLSGIIKRQIYQIISEEGLDITPEQWVILVYLWENDGQTIGDLVTQSQKDFANVTRIVEKLSKNGYIIKRKNYKDRRSVLLYCTDKVRTIMPHINKCQMLSLNISL
;
A
#
# COMPACT_ATOMS: atom_id res chain seq x y z
N MET A 1 -18.92 14.55 26.50
CA MET A 1 -17.94 14.51 25.39
C MET A 1 -17.80 13.06 24.94
N ASP A 2 -17.97 12.84 23.68
CA ASP A 2 -17.87 11.51 23.10
C ASP A 2 -16.40 11.21 22.77
N ILE A 3 -15.79 10.32 23.58
CA ILE A 3 -14.39 9.95 23.44
C ILE A 3 -14.14 9.27 22.08
N ASP A 4 -15.09 8.45 21.62
CA ASP A 4 -14.97 7.75 20.35
C ASP A 4 -14.92 8.71 19.16
N LYS A 5 -15.76 9.74 19.18
CA LYS A 5 -15.75 10.79 18.15
C LYS A 5 -14.43 11.55 18.15
N MET A 6 -13.89 11.86 19.32
CA MET A 6 -12.63 12.58 19.43
C MET A 6 -11.46 11.73 18.91
N VAL A 7 -11.41 10.45 19.27
CA VAL A 7 -10.38 9.51 18.81
C VAL A 7 -10.47 9.35 17.29
N ASN A 8 -11.68 9.14 16.77
CA ASN A 8 -11.90 8.98 15.32
C ASN A 8 -11.47 10.24 14.55
N HIS A 9 -11.76 11.42 15.10
CA HIS A 9 -11.35 12.68 14.48
C HIS A 9 -9.82 12.80 14.41
N LYS A 10 -9.13 12.47 15.50
CA LYS A 10 -7.67 12.51 15.54
C LYS A 10 -7.06 11.50 14.58
N ILE A 11 -7.61 10.29 14.49
CA ILE A 11 -7.16 9.26 13.57
C ILE A 11 -7.32 9.74 12.11
N ALA A 12 -8.48 10.32 11.78
CA ALA A 12 -8.74 10.83 10.45
C ALA A 12 -7.78 11.96 10.08
N LYS A 13 -7.50 12.86 11.02
CA LYS A 13 -6.56 13.97 10.81
C LYS A 13 -5.14 13.46 10.58
N LEU A 14 -4.69 12.51 11.40
CA LEU A 14 -3.37 11.92 11.29
C LEU A 14 -3.24 11.16 9.96
N SER A 15 -4.26 10.40 9.59
CA SER A 15 -4.30 9.68 8.32
C SER A 15 -4.19 10.63 7.13
N GLY A 16 -4.84 11.80 7.19
CA GLY A 16 -4.73 12.83 6.16
C GLY A 16 -3.34 13.43 6.05
N ILE A 17 -2.66 13.63 7.19
CA ILE A 17 -1.28 14.13 7.22
C ILE A 17 -0.34 13.12 6.58
N ILE A 18 -0.47 11.84 6.94
CA ILE A 18 0.35 10.76 6.38
C ILE A 18 0.14 10.67 4.88
N LYS A 19 -1.10 10.76 4.42
CA LYS A 19 -1.44 10.68 3.00
C LYS A 19 -0.78 11.82 2.21
N ARG A 20 -0.78 13.04 2.75
CA ARG A 20 -0.12 14.18 2.10
C ARG A 20 1.39 14.00 2.01
N GLN A 21 2.02 13.46 3.06
CA GLN A 21 3.45 13.18 3.07
C GLN A 21 3.83 12.10 2.06
N ILE A 22 3.01 11.06 1.94
CA ILE A 22 3.19 10.03 0.93
C ILE A 22 3.12 10.64 -0.47
N TYR A 23 2.15 11.50 -0.73
CA TYR A 23 2.04 12.23 -2.00
C TYR A 23 3.30 12.99 -2.33
N GLN A 24 3.84 13.71 -1.36
CA GLN A 24 5.03 14.53 -1.54
C GLN A 24 6.24 13.64 -1.90
N ILE A 25 6.44 12.55 -1.17
CA ILE A 25 7.54 11.62 -1.42
C ILE A 25 7.42 11.00 -2.81
N ILE A 26 6.23 10.53 -3.17
CA ILE A 26 5.97 9.94 -4.48
C ILE A 26 6.29 10.94 -5.59
N SER A 27 5.89 12.19 -5.42
CA SER A 27 6.14 13.26 -6.38
C SER A 27 7.63 13.56 -6.50
N GLU A 28 8.33 13.70 -5.38
CA GLU A 28 9.76 13.99 -5.35
C GLU A 28 10.61 12.90 -5.97
N GLU A 29 10.21 11.62 -5.75
CA GLU A 29 10.92 10.48 -6.33
C GLU A 29 10.52 10.20 -7.78
N GLY A 30 9.56 10.94 -8.32
CA GLY A 30 9.10 10.78 -9.69
C GLY A 30 8.39 9.46 -9.95
N LEU A 31 7.70 8.93 -8.95
CA LEU A 31 7.01 7.66 -9.05
C LEU A 31 5.61 7.84 -9.65
N ASP A 32 5.23 6.91 -10.50
CA ASP A 32 3.92 6.91 -11.17
C ASP A 32 2.93 6.01 -10.39
N ILE A 33 2.70 6.35 -9.12
CA ILE A 33 1.77 5.63 -8.26
C ILE A 33 0.98 6.62 -7.40
N THR A 34 -0.21 6.21 -6.99
CA THR A 34 -1.05 6.99 -6.08
C THR A 34 -0.82 6.53 -4.64
N PRO A 35 -1.22 7.33 -3.63
CA PRO A 35 -1.13 6.88 -2.24
C PRO A 35 -1.92 5.60 -1.96
N GLU A 36 -3.04 5.39 -2.62
CA GLU A 36 -3.82 4.15 -2.46
C GLU A 36 -3.07 2.94 -3.01
N GLN A 37 -2.42 3.11 -4.16
CA GLN A 37 -1.55 2.08 -4.74
C GLN A 37 -0.34 1.82 -3.84
N TRP A 38 0.22 2.87 -3.27
CA TRP A 38 1.33 2.78 -2.33
C TRP A 38 0.99 1.89 -1.13
N VAL A 39 -0.19 2.07 -0.55
CA VAL A 39 -0.64 1.27 0.60
C VAL A 39 -0.68 -0.22 0.25
N ILE A 40 -1.19 -0.56 -0.92
CA ILE A 40 -1.24 -1.95 -1.38
C ILE A 40 0.18 -2.50 -1.57
N LEU A 41 1.09 -1.70 -2.14
CA LEU A 41 2.48 -2.12 -2.29
C LEU A 41 3.16 -2.35 -0.94
N VAL A 42 2.87 -1.53 0.07
CA VAL A 42 3.43 -1.71 1.41
C VAL A 42 3.00 -3.05 2.00
N TYR A 43 1.73 -3.42 1.88
CA TYR A 43 1.26 -4.71 2.37
C TYR A 43 1.96 -5.87 1.68
N LEU A 44 2.16 -5.79 0.37
CA LEU A 44 2.88 -6.82 -0.37
C LEU A 44 4.37 -6.83 -0.04
N TRP A 45 4.96 -5.65 0.16
CA TRP A 45 6.37 -5.55 0.55
C TRP A 45 6.64 -6.25 1.88
N GLU A 46 5.71 -6.08 2.83
CA GLU A 46 5.83 -6.72 4.14
C GLU A 46 5.63 -8.23 4.06
N ASN A 47 4.81 -8.69 3.13
CA ASN A 47 4.46 -10.10 3.03
C ASN A 47 4.07 -10.44 1.59
N ASP A 48 5.03 -10.84 0.76
CA ASP A 48 4.80 -11.26 -0.62
C ASP A 48 3.98 -12.57 -0.67
N GLY A 49 3.34 -12.80 -1.79
CA GLY A 49 2.59 -14.03 -2.01
C GLY A 49 1.19 -13.99 -1.43
N GLN A 50 0.58 -12.83 -1.41
CA GLN A 50 -0.78 -12.65 -0.93
C GLN A 50 -1.78 -12.68 -2.07
N THR A 51 -3.02 -13.06 -1.77
CA THR A 51 -4.15 -12.98 -2.70
C THR A 51 -4.80 -11.62 -2.63
N ILE A 52 -5.69 -11.32 -3.60
CA ILE A 52 -6.50 -10.10 -3.54
C ILE A 52 -7.36 -10.10 -2.27
N GLY A 53 -7.91 -11.26 -1.89
CA GLY A 53 -8.69 -11.38 -0.66
C GLY A 53 -7.90 -10.99 0.59
N ASP A 54 -6.63 -11.39 0.66
CA ASP A 54 -5.76 -11.01 1.77
C ASP A 54 -5.57 -9.50 1.83
N LEU A 55 -5.38 -8.86 0.69
CA LEU A 55 -5.21 -7.41 0.61
C LEU A 55 -6.50 -6.67 0.96
N VAL A 56 -7.65 -7.19 0.58
CA VAL A 56 -8.95 -6.64 0.96
C VAL A 56 -9.09 -6.62 2.48
N THR A 57 -8.77 -7.74 3.12
CA THR A 57 -8.84 -7.86 4.57
C THR A 57 -7.94 -6.85 5.27
N GLN A 58 -6.69 -6.73 4.83
CA GLN A 58 -5.72 -5.83 5.46
C GLN A 58 -6.04 -4.36 5.22
N SER A 59 -6.41 -4.01 3.99
CA SER A 59 -6.62 -2.61 3.61
C SER A 59 -7.99 -2.08 3.99
N GLN A 60 -8.93 -2.97 4.29
CA GLN A 60 -10.35 -2.62 4.54
C GLN A 60 -10.99 -1.89 3.37
N LYS A 61 -10.43 -2.03 2.17
CA LYS A 61 -11.01 -1.54 0.93
C LYS A 61 -11.91 -2.64 0.34
N ASP A 62 -12.83 -2.27 -0.55
CA ASP A 62 -13.67 -3.27 -1.19
C ASP A 62 -12.89 -4.06 -2.25
N PHE A 63 -13.41 -5.23 -2.59
CA PHE A 63 -12.77 -6.15 -3.52
C PHE A 63 -12.55 -5.54 -4.91
N ALA A 64 -13.56 -4.83 -5.41
CA ALA A 64 -13.47 -4.21 -6.74
C ALA A 64 -12.38 -3.13 -6.78
N ASN A 65 -12.26 -2.34 -5.71
CA ASN A 65 -11.24 -1.30 -5.62
C ASN A 65 -9.84 -1.90 -5.56
N VAL A 66 -9.62 -2.92 -4.73
CA VAL A 66 -8.32 -3.59 -4.63
C VAL A 66 -7.95 -4.25 -5.96
N THR A 67 -8.91 -4.91 -6.61
CA THR A 67 -8.68 -5.52 -7.92
C THR A 67 -8.21 -4.49 -8.94
N ARG A 68 -8.87 -3.34 -8.98
CA ARG A 68 -8.50 -2.25 -9.90
C ARG A 68 -7.10 -1.72 -9.61
N ILE A 69 -6.77 -1.52 -8.33
CA ILE A 69 -5.44 -1.07 -7.92
C ILE A 69 -4.36 -2.08 -8.34
N VAL A 70 -4.60 -3.37 -8.08
CA VAL A 70 -3.68 -4.44 -8.42
C VAL A 70 -3.47 -4.53 -9.94
N GLU A 71 -4.54 -4.43 -10.72
CA GLU A 71 -4.44 -4.44 -12.18
C GLU A 71 -3.59 -3.29 -12.70
N LYS A 72 -3.78 -2.10 -12.16
CA LYS A 72 -3.00 -0.92 -12.54
C LYS A 72 -1.52 -1.09 -12.18
N LEU A 73 -1.24 -1.58 -10.98
CA LEU A 73 0.13 -1.82 -10.51
C LEU A 73 0.81 -2.93 -11.33
N SER A 74 0.06 -3.97 -11.69
CA SER A 74 0.58 -5.05 -12.54
C SER A 74 0.92 -4.53 -13.93
N LYS A 75 0.04 -3.71 -14.50
CA LYS A 75 0.25 -3.11 -15.82
C LYS A 75 1.50 -2.22 -15.83
N ASN A 76 1.76 -1.51 -14.74
CA ASN A 76 2.90 -0.59 -14.64
C ASN A 76 4.19 -1.27 -14.16
N GLY A 77 4.18 -2.60 -13.99
CA GLY A 77 5.39 -3.37 -13.67
C GLY A 77 5.76 -3.40 -12.19
N TYR A 78 4.87 -3.03 -11.30
CA TYR A 78 5.12 -3.07 -9.85
C TYR A 78 4.75 -4.39 -9.19
N ILE A 79 3.82 -5.14 -9.80
CA ILE A 79 3.33 -6.40 -9.26
C ILE A 79 3.40 -7.48 -10.32
N ILE A 80 3.79 -8.68 -9.91
CA ILE A 80 3.73 -9.90 -10.72
C ILE A 80 2.65 -10.80 -10.14
N LYS A 81 1.85 -11.41 -11.02
CA LYS A 81 0.84 -12.40 -10.65
C LYS A 81 1.39 -13.79 -10.88
N ARG A 82 1.23 -14.66 -9.89
CA ARG A 82 1.64 -16.06 -9.96
C ARG A 82 0.45 -16.97 -9.69
N LYS A 83 0.44 -18.10 -10.36
CA LYS A 83 -0.60 -19.11 -10.19
C LYS A 83 -0.54 -19.69 -8.79
N ASN A 84 -1.71 -19.82 -8.13
CA ASN A 84 -1.80 -20.47 -6.83
C ASN A 84 -2.11 -21.96 -7.04
N TYR A 85 -1.12 -22.81 -6.85
CA TYR A 85 -1.30 -24.25 -7.07
C TYR A 85 -2.16 -24.92 -6.01
N LYS A 86 -2.33 -24.28 -4.84
CA LYS A 86 -3.18 -24.79 -3.76
C LYS A 86 -4.64 -24.46 -3.98
N ASP A 87 -4.91 -23.32 -4.62
CA ASP A 87 -6.27 -22.87 -4.92
C ASP A 87 -6.27 -22.20 -6.30
N ARG A 88 -6.79 -22.96 -7.29
CA ARG A 88 -6.79 -22.50 -8.69
C ARG A 88 -7.69 -21.30 -8.94
N ARG A 89 -8.55 -20.94 -7.98
CA ARG A 89 -9.44 -19.79 -8.11
C ARG A 89 -8.80 -18.49 -7.69
N SER A 90 -7.61 -18.52 -7.14
CA SER A 90 -6.90 -17.33 -6.69
C SER A 90 -5.53 -17.23 -7.35
N VAL A 91 -5.00 -16.00 -7.33
CA VAL A 91 -3.68 -15.67 -7.86
C VAL A 91 -2.86 -15.10 -6.72
N LEU A 92 -1.59 -15.45 -6.66
CA LEU A 92 -0.65 -14.89 -5.68
C LEU A 92 0.05 -13.68 -6.27
N LEU A 93 0.19 -12.64 -5.46
CA LEU A 93 0.73 -11.35 -5.87
C LEU A 93 2.09 -11.13 -5.23
N TYR A 94 3.03 -10.64 -6.02
CA TYR A 94 4.41 -10.40 -5.58
C TYR A 94 4.87 -9.03 -6.06
N CYS A 95 5.69 -8.36 -5.25
CA CYS A 95 6.39 -7.16 -5.68
C CYS A 95 7.48 -7.51 -6.68
N THR A 96 7.67 -6.63 -7.67
CA THR A 96 8.80 -6.75 -8.61
C THR A 96 10.05 -6.09 -8.04
N ASP A 97 11.19 -6.28 -8.69
CA ASP A 97 12.44 -5.63 -8.29
C ASP A 97 12.33 -4.10 -8.33
N LYS A 98 11.48 -3.57 -9.20
CA LYS A 98 11.21 -2.15 -9.29
C LYS A 98 10.73 -1.59 -7.96
N VAL A 99 9.83 -2.30 -7.27
CA VAL A 99 9.32 -1.90 -5.96
C VAL A 99 10.39 -2.08 -4.89
N ARG A 100 11.13 -3.20 -4.94
CA ARG A 100 12.14 -3.53 -3.94
C ARG A 100 13.26 -2.49 -3.89
N THR A 101 13.54 -1.85 -5.01
CA THR A 101 14.58 -0.82 -5.10
C THR A 101 14.16 0.47 -4.41
N ILE A 102 12.89 0.87 -4.54
CA ILE A 102 12.42 2.17 -4.07
C ILE A 102 11.78 2.12 -2.67
N MET A 103 11.19 0.99 -2.30
CA MET A 103 10.40 0.87 -1.07
C MET A 103 11.18 1.20 0.20
N PRO A 104 12.38 0.64 0.44
CA PRO A 104 13.13 0.97 1.67
C PRO A 104 13.47 2.45 1.77
N HIS A 105 13.78 3.10 0.65
CA HIS A 105 14.11 4.52 0.62
C HIS A 105 12.90 5.38 0.99
N ILE A 106 11.75 5.09 0.40
CA ILE A 106 10.53 5.83 0.66
C ILE A 106 10.08 5.65 2.11
N ASN A 107 10.10 4.42 2.61
CA ASN A 107 9.74 4.14 4.01
C ASN A 107 10.62 4.91 4.98
N LYS A 108 11.93 4.97 4.72
CA LYS A 108 12.87 5.70 5.56
C LYS A 108 12.56 7.19 5.54
N CYS A 109 12.32 7.76 4.37
CA CYS A 109 11.96 9.17 4.22
C CYS A 109 10.65 9.49 4.94
N GLN A 110 9.66 8.62 4.82
CA GLN A 110 8.37 8.78 5.47
C GLN A 110 8.52 8.78 6.99
N MET A 111 9.30 7.85 7.54
CA MET A 111 9.56 7.77 8.97
C MET A 111 10.27 8.99 9.49
N LEU A 112 11.27 9.50 8.77
CA LEU A 112 11.98 10.71 9.13
C LEU A 112 11.06 11.93 9.12
N SER A 113 10.19 12.04 8.11
CA SER A 113 9.24 13.14 8.00
C SER A 113 8.23 13.15 9.13
N LEU A 114 7.82 11.97 9.61
CA LEU A 114 6.87 11.83 10.70
C LEU A 114 7.54 11.88 12.07
N ASN A 115 8.87 11.94 12.10
CA ASN A 115 9.65 11.90 13.33
C ASN A 115 9.33 10.64 14.16
N ILE A 116 9.12 9.53 13.47
CA ILE A 116 8.85 8.24 14.09
C ILE A 116 10.16 7.49 14.23
N SER A 117 10.47 7.11 15.47
CA SER A 117 11.64 6.29 15.78
C SER A 117 11.18 4.84 15.95
N LEU A 118 11.79 3.95 15.20
CA LEU A 118 11.56 2.51 15.37
C LEU A 118 12.63 1.88 16.23
#